data_0c0bdde83251e33bbd4f4a0282f8bc40
#
_entry.id   0c0bdde83251e33bbd4f4a0282f8bc40
#
_cell.length_a   1.000
_cell.length_b   1.000
_cell.length_c   1.000
_cell.angle_alpha   90.00
_cell.angle_beta   90.00
_cell.angle_gamma   90.00
#
_symmetry.space_group_name_H-M   'P 1'
#
loop_
_entity.id
_entity.type
_entity.pdbx_description
1 polymer ?
#
loop_
_entity_poly.entity_id
_entity_poly.type
_entity_poly.pdbx_seq_one_letter_code
_entity_poly.pdbx_strand_id
1 'polypeptide(L)'
;MSINIPFTMKHRTVITLISSAFVLGGCATFSKDGGFGNVQETTQQHIKQDVLWPKTADEQSKVTDRVKELLQQRMNADAAVQLALLNNKGLQASYYELGISEADVVQTGRFPNPRFSMRYTKNGGEYNIEQSLTFNIFSLLTIPKMKEIERQRFEQTKQATAIVVLKLANQTRLAYFNAVAANEEVVYSAQVKESAEASAELARRMVNAGNYSKLEQAREQNYYAEATLDYANTKSAKVSAMETLSRLLNVSPENFTLEPRLPDLPKSIDELQPYEKSAFEQRLDLKAMKSESATLAKQLGLTKTTRFINVLEIGPARVLEGPRSSGYKNGVDISFELPLFDWGGARVARAEAIYMQSVNRTAQMAVNAQSEVREAYSNYRANYDIAKHYRDEIVPLHKKILSENQLRYNGMLVSPFELLADARAQVISVKNYIEALKQFWLSESILHRTLTNGDNMNGGN
;
A
#
# COMPACT_ATOMS: atom_id res chain seq x y z
N MET A 1 11.09 -4.51 84.04
CA MET A 1 10.73 -5.67 83.20
C MET A 1 10.52 -5.20 81.79
N SER A 2 11.59 -5.15 80.98
CA SER A 2 11.63 -4.57 79.61
C SER A 2 11.39 -5.69 78.59
N ILE A 3 10.34 -5.62 77.89
CA ILE A 3 10.03 -6.57 76.79
C ILE A 3 10.66 -6.00 75.51
N ASN A 4 11.78 -6.59 75.11
CA ASN A 4 12.43 -6.34 73.83
C ASN A 4 11.77 -7.20 72.77
N ILE A 5 11.01 -6.59 71.84
CA ILE A 5 10.42 -7.28 70.64
C ILE A 5 11.42 -7.14 69.53
N PRO A 6 11.92 -8.22 68.89
CA PRO A 6 12.82 -8.11 67.74
C PRO A 6 12.06 -7.77 66.48
N PHE A 7 12.12 -6.52 66.05
CA PHE A 7 11.43 -5.97 64.89
C PHE A 7 12.15 -6.18 63.53
N THR A 8 13.19 -7.01 63.50
CA THR A 8 14.09 -7.09 62.32
C THR A 8 13.82 -8.23 61.34
N MET A 9 12.93 -9.17 61.64
CA MET A 9 12.76 -10.35 60.79
C MET A 9 11.58 -10.26 59.80
N LYS A 10 10.55 -9.45 60.07
CA LYS A 10 9.37 -9.29 59.17
C LYS A 10 9.60 -8.38 57.96
N HIS A 11 10.51 -7.43 58.03
CA HIS A 11 10.78 -6.50 56.91
C HIS A 11 11.61 -7.13 55.80
N ARG A 12 12.53 -8.04 56.11
CA ARG A 12 13.30 -8.76 55.07
C ARG A 12 12.46 -9.70 54.24
N THR A 13 11.51 -10.42 54.82
CA THR A 13 10.59 -11.32 54.11
C THR A 13 9.60 -10.59 53.25
N VAL A 14 9.10 -9.43 53.67
CA VAL A 14 8.18 -8.61 52.85
C VAL A 14 8.90 -7.97 51.65
N ILE A 15 10.13 -7.48 51.86
CA ILE A 15 10.96 -6.92 50.77
C ILE A 15 11.35 -8.01 49.76
N THR A 16 11.66 -9.23 50.20
CA THR A 16 12.00 -10.36 49.34
C THR A 16 10.79 -10.86 48.56
N LEU A 17 9.57 -10.87 49.13
CA LEU A 17 8.33 -11.21 48.46
C LEU A 17 7.93 -10.16 47.43
N ILE A 18 8.11 -8.86 47.71
CA ILE A 18 7.86 -7.78 46.76
C ILE A 18 8.88 -7.82 45.60
N SER A 19 10.16 -8.09 45.88
CA SER A 19 11.19 -8.24 44.84
C SER A 19 10.96 -9.45 43.94
N SER A 20 10.49 -10.59 44.48
CA SER A 20 10.15 -11.77 43.62
C SER A 20 8.89 -11.58 42.80
N ALA A 21 7.90 -10.80 43.24
CA ALA A 21 6.71 -10.47 42.45
C ALA A 21 7.02 -9.54 41.28
N PHE A 22 8.03 -8.68 41.39
CA PHE A 22 8.49 -7.81 40.29
C PHE A 22 9.23 -8.55 39.15
N VAL A 23 9.85 -9.70 39.45
CA VAL A 23 10.58 -10.50 38.44
C VAL A 23 9.67 -11.43 37.64
N LEU A 24 8.47 -11.72 38.16
CA LEU A 24 7.47 -12.59 37.48
C LEU A 24 6.41 -11.85 36.68
N GLY A 25 6.37 -10.53 36.71
CA GLY A 25 5.56 -9.71 35.82
C GLY A 25 6.11 -9.78 34.41
N GLY A 26 5.54 -10.68 33.58
CA GLY A 26 5.97 -10.92 32.21
C GLY A 26 6.21 -9.64 31.44
N CYS A 27 7.48 -9.29 31.23
CA CYS A 27 7.87 -8.20 30.35
C CYS A 27 7.22 -8.45 29.00
N ALA A 28 6.41 -7.52 28.51
CA ALA A 28 5.97 -7.53 27.12
C ALA A 28 7.24 -7.53 26.27
N THR A 29 7.42 -8.57 25.47
CA THR A 29 8.59 -8.77 24.60
C THR A 29 8.20 -8.62 23.16
N PHE A 30 9.14 -8.16 22.35
CA PHE A 30 8.97 -8.12 20.91
C PHE A 30 8.79 -9.54 20.34
N SER A 31 7.99 -9.67 19.31
CA SER A 31 7.89 -10.90 18.51
C SER A 31 9.16 -11.10 17.68
N LYS A 32 9.45 -12.34 17.30
CA LYS A 32 10.65 -12.65 16.51
C LYS A 32 10.61 -12.04 15.11
N ASP A 33 9.43 -12.01 14.52
CA ASP A 33 9.19 -11.56 13.13
C ASP A 33 8.71 -10.11 13.03
N GLY A 34 8.32 -9.47 14.14
CA GLY A 34 7.73 -8.13 14.13
C GLY A 34 6.35 -8.08 13.48
N GLY A 35 5.61 -9.21 13.48
CA GLY A 35 4.31 -9.33 12.83
C GLY A 35 4.35 -9.45 11.30
N PHE A 36 5.55 -9.58 10.71
CA PHE A 36 5.74 -9.65 9.27
C PHE A 36 5.19 -10.96 8.64
N GLY A 37 5.16 -12.06 9.39
CA GLY A 37 4.62 -13.34 8.91
C GLY A 37 3.18 -13.26 8.42
N ASN A 38 2.34 -12.44 9.07
CA ASN A 38 0.96 -12.19 8.62
C ASN A 38 0.92 -11.48 7.25
N VAL A 39 1.84 -10.53 7.01
CA VAL A 39 1.96 -9.83 5.72
C VAL A 39 2.40 -10.80 4.63
N GLN A 40 3.37 -11.68 4.91
CA GLN A 40 3.82 -12.72 3.97
C GLN A 40 2.66 -13.67 3.61
N GLU A 41 1.95 -14.20 4.59
CA GLU A 41 0.83 -15.11 4.39
C GLU A 41 -0.26 -14.47 3.54
N THR A 42 -0.67 -13.24 3.88
CA THR A 42 -1.69 -12.49 3.13
C THR A 42 -1.26 -12.24 1.68
N THR A 43 0.01 -11.86 1.47
CA THR A 43 0.56 -11.63 0.12
C THR A 43 0.56 -12.91 -0.70
N GLN A 44 1.04 -14.02 -0.11
CA GLN A 44 1.08 -15.32 -0.78
C GLN A 44 -0.33 -15.82 -1.16
N GLN A 45 -1.33 -15.61 -0.29
CA GLN A 45 -2.71 -16.00 -0.56
C GLN A 45 -3.32 -15.21 -1.73
N HIS A 46 -3.05 -13.91 -1.83
CA HIS A 46 -3.72 -13.04 -2.81
C HIS A 46 -3.00 -12.93 -4.15
N ILE A 47 -1.67 -12.93 -4.18
CA ILE A 47 -0.89 -12.69 -5.40
C ILE A 47 0.17 -13.74 -5.69
N LYS A 48 0.35 -14.74 -4.83
CA LYS A 48 1.31 -15.84 -4.96
C LYS A 48 2.75 -15.35 -5.20
N GLN A 49 3.13 -14.24 -4.56
CA GLN A 49 4.45 -13.63 -4.62
C GLN A 49 5.07 -13.58 -3.23
N ASP A 50 6.40 -13.59 -3.19
CA ASP A 50 7.15 -13.55 -1.94
C ASP A 50 7.51 -12.11 -1.57
N VAL A 51 7.40 -11.79 -0.28
CA VAL A 51 7.88 -10.54 0.30
C VAL A 51 8.94 -10.84 1.34
N LEU A 52 9.95 -9.98 1.41
CA LEU A 52 11.05 -10.11 2.35
C LEU A 52 11.30 -8.77 3.04
N TRP A 53 11.48 -8.82 4.35
CA TRP A 53 11.92 -7.70 5.16
C TRP A 53 13.33 -7.99 5.69
N PRO A 54 14.38 -7.65 4.92
CA PRO A 54 15.75 -7.95 5.32
C PRO A 54 16.16 -7.09 6.50
N LYS A 55 16.47 -7.72 7.64
CA LYS A 55 16.93 -7.08 8.87
C LYS A 55 18.43 -7.26 9.07
N THR A 56 19.04 -8.22 8.36
CA THR A 56 20.47 -8.55 8.46
C THR A 56 21.18 -8.35 7.11
N ALA A 57 22.51 -8.21 7.14
CA ALA A 57 23.31 -8.09 5.93
C ALA A 57 23.24 -9.36 5.05
N ASP A 58 23.13 -10.55 5.66
CA ASP A 58 22.96 -11.82 4.95
C ASP A 58 21.62 -11.88 4.20
N GLU A 59 20.53 -11.50 4.85
CA GLU A 59 19.20 -11.41 4.22
C GLU A 59 19.20 -10.40 3.07
N GLN A 60 19.87 -9.24 3.26
CA GLN A 60 20.00 -8.23 2.21
C GLN A 60 20.80 -8.75 1.02
N SER A 61 21.84 -9.56 1.23
CA SER A 61 22.59 -10.21 0.16
C SER A 61 21.72 -11.16 -0.66
N LYS A 62 20.91 -12.00 0.00
CA LYS A 62 19.98 -12.92 -0.65
C LYS A 62 18.95 -12.18 -1.51
N VAL A 63 18.40 -11.07 -1.01
CA VAL A 63 17.51 -10.21 -1.79
C VAL A 63 18.21 -9.65 -3.02
N THR A 64 19.44 -9.16 -2.85
CA THR A 64 20.24 -8.60 -3.95
C THR A 64 20.54 -9.66 -5.03
N ASP A 65 20.85 -10.88 -4.65
CA ASP A 65 21.14 -11.95 -5.59
C ASP A 65 19.87 -12.38 -6.34
N ARG A 66 18.72 -12.43 -5.64
CA ARG A 66 17.43 -12.72 -6.29
C ARG A 66 17.02 -11.61 -7.27
N VAL A 67 17.25 -10.36 -6.92
CA VAL A 67 17.03 -9.21 -7.82
C VAL A 67 17.90 -9.34 -9.08
N LYS A 68 19.19 -9.67 -8.95
CA LYS A 68 20.08 -9.89 -10.11
C LYS A 68 19.59 -11.03 -11.01
N GLU A 69 19.14 -12.12 -10.42
CA GLU A 69 18.58 -13.26 -11.17
C GLU A 69 17.36 -12.85 -12.01
N LEU A 70 16.41 -12.09 -11.40
CA LEU A 70 15.22 -11.60 -12.10
C LEU A 70 15.55 -10.65 -13.25
N LEU A 71 16.63 -9.87 -13.14
CA LEU A 71 17.07 -8.92 -14.18
C LEU A 71 17.81 -9.59 -15.36
N GLN A 72 18.29 -10.82 -15.22
CA GLN A 72 19.00 -11.54 -16.30
C GLN A 72 18.07 -12.07 -17.40
N GLN A 73 16.77 -12.19 -17.11
CA GLN A 73 15.78 -12.73 -18.03
C GLN A 73 14.85 -11.63 -18.56
N ARG A 74 14.15 -11.91 -19.66
CA ARG A 74 13.04 -11.06 -20.08
C ARG A 74 11.97 -11.09 -19.02
N MET A 75 11.54 -9.92 -18.63
CA MET A 75 10.62 -9.71 -17.52
C MET A 75 9.18 -9.83 -18.01
N ASN A 76 8.43 -10.78 -17.46
CA ASN A 76 6.98 -10.81 -17.54
C ASN A 76 6.32 -10.04 -16.40
N ALA A 77 5.00 -9.94 -16.39
CA ALA A 77 4.26 -9.18 -15.38
C ALA A 77 4.51 -9.65 -13.94
N ASP A 78 4.58 -10.96 -13.72
CA ASP A 78 4.80 -11.55 -12.39
C ASP A 78 6.24 -11.34 -11.91
N ALA A 79 7.22 -11.44 -12.81
CA ALA A 79 8.62 -11.13 -12.50
C ALA A 79 8.80 -9.64 -12.15
N ALA A 80 8.10 -8.74 -12.86
CA ALA A 80 8.10 -7.32 -12.55
C ALA A 80 7.51 -7.04 -11.15
N VAL A 81 6.39 -7.67 -10.81
CA VAL A 81 5.78 -7.58 -9.48
C VAL A 81 6.74 -8.11 -8.42
N GLN A 82 7.31 -9.31 -8.62
CA GLN A 82 8.27 -9.90 -7.67
C GLN A 82 9.49 -8.98 -7.46
N LEU A 83 10.02 -8.41 -8.52
CA LEU A 83 11.15 -7.47 -8.44
C LEU A 83 10.78 -6.20 -7.64
N ALA A 84 9.60 -5.62 -7.92
CA ALA A 84 9.13 -4.45 -7.17
C ALA A 84 8.98 -4.75 -5.68
N LEU A 85 8.38 -5.88 -5.32
CA LEU A 85 8.19 -6.28 -3.91
C LEU A 85 9.50 -6.50 -3.16
N LEU A 86 10.55 -6.95 -3.85
CA LEU A 86 11.87 -7.16 -3.24
C LEU A 86 12.72 -5.89 -3.17
N ASN A 87 12.60 -4.99 -4.15
CA ASN A 87 13.55 -3.90 -4.34
C ASN A 87 13.01 -2.50 -4.07
N ASN A 88 11.67 -2.33 -3.96
CA ASN A 88 11.07 -1.00 -3.75
C ASN A 88 11.37 -0.47 -2.34
N LYS A 89 12.07 0.67 -2.26
CA LYS A 89 12.47 1.28 -0.98
C LYS A 89 11.30 1.88 -0.21
N GLY A 90 10.26 2.37 -0.89
CA GLY A 90 9.04 2.84 -0.25
C GLY A 90 8.31 1.71 0.48
N LEU A 91 8.25 0.52 -0.14
CA LEU A 91 7.70 -0.67 0.50
C LEU A 91 8.55 -1.11 1.70
N GLN A 92 9.87 -1.12 1.56
CA GLN A 92 10.76 -1.45 2.68
C GLN A 92 10.56 -0.47 3.86
N ALA A 93 10.36 0.83 3.58
CA ALA A 93 10.05 1.82 4.62
C ALA A 93 8.73 1.51 5.35
N SER A 94 7.68 1.08 4.62
CA SER A 94 6.39 0.75 5.24
C SER A 94 6.43 -0.50 6.13
N TYR A 95 7.41 -1.39 5.98
CA TYR A 95 7.60 -2.51 6.91
C TYR A 95 8.06 -2.06 8.30
N TYR A 96 8.75 -0.92 8.42
CA TYR A 96 9.14 -0.38 9.72
C TYR A 96 7.95 0.14 10.54
N GLU A 97 6.79 0.42 9.91
CA GLU A 97 5.55 0.73 10.63
C GLU A 97 5.10 -0.42 11.54
N LEU A 98 5.37 -1.67 11.14
CA LEU A 98 5.13 -2.84 11.99
C LEU A 98 5.96 -2.77 13.27
N GLY A 99 7.25 -2.45 13.14
CA GLY A 99 8.15 -2.32 14.30
C GLY A 99 7.76 -1.16 15.22
N ILE A 100 7.32 -0.03 14.66
CA ILE A 100 6.82 1.12 15.43
C ILE A 100 5.57 0.72 16.21
N SER A 101 4.57 0.14 15.55
CA SER A 101 3.31 -0.26 16.18
C SER A 101 3.51 -1.40 17.20
N GLU A 102 4.43 -2.35 16.98
CA GLU A 102 4.79 -3.36 17.96
C GLU A 102 5.44 -2.73 19.19
N ALA A 103 6.31 -1.72 19.00
CA ALA A 103 6.94 -1.01 20.11
C ALA A 103 5.89 -0.31 20.99
N ASP A 104 4.81 0.23 20.42
CA ASP A 104 3.70 0.83 21.16
C ASP A 104 2.96 -0.22 22.02
N VAL A 105 2.73 -1.42 21.48
CA VAL A 105 2.15 -2.55 22.22
C VAL A 105 3.03 -2.93 23.39
N VAL A 106 4.35 -3.07 23.15
CA VAL A 106 5.33 -3.43 24.18
C VAL A 106 5.42 -2.35 25.23
N GLN A 107 5.49 -1.07 24.84
CA GLN A 107 5.57 0.07 25.75
C GLN A 107 4.32 0.18 26.62
N THR A 108 3.13 0.05 26.04
CA THR A 108 1.85 0.08 26.77
C THR A 108 1.69 -1.08 27.74
N GLY A 109 2.32 -2.22 27.43
CA GLY A 109 2.31 -3.39 28.31
C GLY A 109 3.30 -3.32 29.47
N ARG A 110 4.16 -2.30 29.56
CA ARG A 110 5.12 -2.12 30.65
C ARG A 110 4.52 -1.33 31.80
N PHE A 111 4.98 -1.64 33.01
CA PHE A 111 4.64 -0.83 34.18
C PHE A 111 5.23 0.57 34.04
N PRO A 112 4.47 1.63 34.38
CA PRO A 112 4.99 2.98 34.40
C PRO A 112 6.08 3.10 35.46
N ASN A 113 7.12 3.87 35.12
CA ASN A 113 8.19 4.13 36.09
C ASN A 113 7.66 4.90 37.28
N PRO A 114 8.12 4.56 38.50
CA PRO A 114 7.79 5.35 39.68
C PRO A 114 8.38 6.76 39.56
N ARG A 115 7.69 7.73 40.13
CA ARG A 115 8.14 9.10 40.21
C ARG A 115 8.80 9.33 41.53
N PHE A 116 10.07 9.73 41.54
CA PHE A 116 10.76 10.23 42.72
C PHE A 116 10.67 11.75 42.75
N SER A 117 10.21 12.32 43.87
CA SER A 117 10.24 13.76 44.11
C SER A 117 11.03 14.09 45.39
N MET A 118 11.73 15.20 45.34
CA MET A 118 12.48 15.74 46.48
C MET A 118 12.28 17.23 46.52
N ARG A 119 11.77 17.74 47.65
CA ARG A 119 11.70 19.15 47.97
C ARG A 119 12.68 19.45 49.08
N TYR A 120 13.51 20.45 48.92
CA TYR A 120 14.50 20.88 49.89
C TYR A 120 14.35 22.38 50.12
N THR A 121 14.05 22.75 51.37
CA THR A 121 14.04 24.16 51.79
C THR A 121 14.85 24.30 53.10
N LYS A 122 15.50 25.46 53.25
CA LYS A 122 16.31 25.78 54.45
C LYS A 122 16.01 27.21 54.84
N ASN A 123 15.79 27.42 56.17
CA ASN A 123 15.58 28.75 56.73
C ASN A 123 16.25 28.79 58.11
N GLY A 124 17.26 29.71 58.34
CA GLY A 124 17.85 29.99 59.62
C GLY A 124 18.47 28.80 60.40
N GLY A 125 18.81 27.70 59.71
CA GLY A 125 19.33 26.46 60.38
C GLY A 125 18.29 25.35 60.47
N GLU A 126 17.01 25.63 60.19
CA GLU A 126 15.94 24.65 60.05
C GLU A 126 15.87 24.15 58.60
N TYR A 127 15.57 22.89 58.44
CA TYR A 127 15.45 22.17 57.16
C TYR A 127 14.03 21.64 57.02
N ASN A 128 13.50 21.73 55.82
CA ASN A 128 12.35 20.94 55.40
C ASN A 128 12.77 20.14 54.15
N ILE A 129 12.89 18.82 54.31
CA ILE A 129 13.29 17.88 53.29
C ILE A 129 12.16 16.86 53.13
N GLU A 130 11.41 16.99 52.06
CA GLU A 130 10.35 16.06 51.69
C GLU A 130 10.88 15.16 50.57
N GLN A 131 10.68 13.85 50.72
CA GLN A 131 11.03 12.87 49.70
C GLN A 131 9.86 11.90 49.54
N SER A 132 9.43 11.68 48.29
CA SER A 132 8.39 10.69 47.99
C SER A 132 8.77 9.86 46.75
N LEU A 133 8.26 8.62 46.73
CA LEU A 133 8.35 7.69 45.60
C LEU A 133 6.95 7.22 45.29
N THR A 134 6.31 7.82 44.27
CA THR A 134 4.92 7.54 43.93
C THR A 134 4.78 6.62 42.73
N PHE A 135 3.74 5.79 42.74
CA PHE A 135 3.34 4.88 41.66
C PHE A 135 1.98 5.29 41.13
N ASN A 136 1.83 5.33 39.80
CA ASN A 136 0.56 5.64 39.15
C ASN A 136 -0.33 4.39 39.15
N ILE A 137 -1.24 4.31 40.13
CA ILE A 137 -2.15 3.18 40.30
C ILE A 137 -3.23 3.17 39.21
N PHE A 138 -3.68 4.34 38.75
CA PHE A 138 -4.66 4.44 37.67
C PHE A 138 -4.12 3.81 36.38
N SER A 139 -2.88 4.10 36.01
CA SER A 139 -2.22 3.48 34.87
C SER A 139 -2.12 1.98 35.02
N LEU A 140 -1.75 1.47 36.21
CA LEU A 140 -1.66 0.02 36.47
C LEU A 140 -3.01 -0.69 36.23
N LEU A 141 -4.11 -0.09 36.63
CA LEU A 141 -5.46 -0.65 36.47
C LEU A 141 -5.93 -0.63 35.00
N THR A 142 -5.46 0.33 34.20
CA THR A 142 -5.87 0.51 32.81
C THR A 142 -4.99 -0.24 31.81
N ILE A 143 -3.75 -0.63 32.16
CA ILE A 143 -2.80 -1.37 31.31
C ILE A 143 -3.45 -2.54 30.53
N PRO A 144 -4.23 -3.46 31.14
CA PRO A 144 -4.75 -4.59 30.38
C PRO A 144 -5.67 -4.17 29.22
N LYS A 145 -6.52 -3.15 29.44
CA LYS A 145 -7.41 -2.61 28.41
C LYS A 145 -6.66 -1.80 27.35
N MET A 146 -5.70 -0.98 27.79
CA MET A 146 -4.86 -0.22 26.87
C MET A 146 -4.02 -1.14 25.97
N LYS A 147 -3.38 -2.16 26.56
CA LYS A 147 -2.62 -3.17 25.81
C LYS A 147 -3.48 -3.91 24.78
N GLU A 148 -4.73 -4.23 25.13
CA GLU A 148 -5.67 -4.87 24.18
C GLU A 148 -6.01 -3.93 23.01
N ILE A 149 -6.21 -2.62 23.27
CA ILE A 149 -6.43 -1.62 22.24
C ILE A 149 -5.20 -1.50 21.33
N GLU A 150 -3.99 -1.36 21.89
CA GLU A 150 -2.76 -1.25 21.10
C GLU A 150 -2.47 -2.54 20.31
N ARG A 151 -2.77 -3.71 20.87
CA ARG A 151 -2.69 -4.96 20.13
C ARG A 151 -3.62 -4.98 18.91
N GLN A 152 -4.83 -4.46 19.03
CA GLN A 152 -5.74 -4.36 17.89
C GLN A 152 -5.25 -3.35 16.84
N ARG A 153 -4.64 -2.24 17.27
CA ARG A 153 -3.97 -1.31 16.36
C ARG A 153 -2.82 -1.98 15.61
N PHE A 154 -2.04 -2.80 16.31
CA PHE A 154 -0.98 -3.58 15.66
C PHE A 154 -1.52 -4.56 14.62
N GLU A 155 -2.65 -5.24 14.88
CA GLU A 155 -3.33 -6.07 13.86
C GLU A 155 -3.79 -5.24 12.66
N GLN A 156 -4.29 -4.02 12.89
CA GLN A 156 -4.66 -3.08 11.82
C GLN A 156 -3.42 -2.65 11.01
N THR A 157 -2.29 -2.36 11.66
CA THR A 157 -1.03 -2.02 10.98
C THR A 157 -0.55 -3.17 10.10
N LYS A 158 -0.67 -4.43 10.54
CA LYS A 158 -0.35 -5.60 9.70
C LYS A 158 -1.24 -5.67 8.45
N GLN A 159 -2.54 -5.44 8.60
CA GLN A 159 -3.47 -5.40 7.47
C GLN A 159 -3.17 -4.23 6.52
N ALA A 160 -2.90 -3.03 7.06
CA ALA A 160 -2.53 -1.86 6.29
C ALA A 160 -1.23 -2.10 5.49
N THR A 161 -0.22 -2.70 6.11
CA THR A 161 1.03 -3.07 5.44
C THR A 161 0.78 -4.08 4.31
N ALA A 162 -0.06 -5.09 4.52
CA ALA A 162 -0.43 -6.04 3.46
C ALA A 162 -1.15 -5.33 2.29
N ILE A 163 -2.03 -4.38 2.57
CA ILE A 163 -2.68 -3.55 1.53
C ILE A 163 -1.65 -2.74 0.74
N VAL A 164 -0.62 -2.17 1.39
CA VAL A 164 0.47 -1.45 0.70
C VAL A 164 1.22 -2.38 -0.26
N VAL A 165 1.51 -3.62 0.16
CA VAL A 165 2.12 -4.65 -0.70
C VAL A 165 1.27 -4.91 -1.93
N LEU A 166 -0.03 -5.21 -1.75
CA LEU A 166 -0.95 -5.50 -2.85
C LEU A 166 -1.16 -4.29 -3.78
N LYS A 167 -1.16 -3.08 -3.24
CA LYS A 167 -1.23 -1.83 -4.01
C LYS A 167 0.00 -1.68 -4.90
N LEU A 168 1.20 -1.88 -4.36
CA LEU A 168 2.44 -1.83 -5.14
C LEU A 168 2.44 -2.91 -6.24
N ALA A 169 2.04 -4.14 -5.92
CA ALA A 169 1.95 -5.22 -6.89
C ALA A 169 1.03 -4.86 -8.07
N ASN A 170 -0.16 -4.33 -7.77
CA ASN A 170 -1.10 -3.90 -8.81
C ASN A 170 -0.58 -2.72 -9.62
N GLN A 171 -0.03 -1.69 -8.97
CA GLN A 171 0.57 -0.54 -9.66
C GLN A 171 1.70 -0.98 -10.60
N THR A 172 2.52 -1.93 -10.17
CA THR A 172 3.60 -2.49 -10.99
C THR A 172 3.05 -3.25 -12.19
N ARG A 173 2.00 -4.07 -12.00
CA ARG A 173 1.34 -4.80 -13.09
C ARG A 173 0.74 -3.86 -14.14
N LEU A 174 0.03 -2.81 -13.72
CA LEU A 174 -0.50 -1.77 -14.60
C LEU A 174 0.63 -1.04 -15.36
N ALA A 175 1.69 -0.64 -14.67
CA ALA A 175 2.84 0.02 -15.28
C ALA A 175 3.58 -0.90 -16.26
N TYR A 176 3.67 -2.19 -15.96
CA TYR A 176 4.26 -3.20 -16.84
C TYR A 176 3.48 -3.31 -18.16
N PHE A 177 2.15 -3.50 -18.13
CA PHE A 177 1.35 -3.61 -19.34
C PHE A 177 1.40 -2.33 -20.16
N ASN A 178 1.38 -1.15 -19.51
CA ASN A 178 1.56 0.13 -20.21
C ASN A 178 2.95 0.24 -20.87
N ALA A 179 4.02 -0.22 -20.21
CA ALA A 179 5.37 -0.15 -20.76
C ALA A 179 5.55 -1.12 -21.96
N VAL A 180 5.01 -2.34 -21.87
CA VAL A 180 5.06 -3.32 -22.97
C VAL A 180 4.25 -2.81 -24.16
N ALA A 181 3.03 -2.32 -23.96
CA ALA A 181 2.20 -1.75 -25.02
C ALA A 181 2.87 -0.56 -25.70
N ALA A 182 3.41 0.39 -24.92
CA ALA A 182 4.11 1.54 -25.46
C ALA A 182 5.37 1.16 -26.27
N ASN A 183 6.08 0.09 -25.84
CA ASN A 183 7.19 -0.44 -26.62
C ASN A 183 6.74 -1.04 -27.97
N GLU A 184 5.63 -1.79 -27.96
CA GLU A 184 5.05 -2.39 -29.17
C GLU A 184 4.53 -1.29 -30.13
N GLU A 185 3.85 -0.27 -29.60
CA GLU A 185 3.35 0.87 -30.38
C GLU A 185 4.46 1.65 -31.11
N VAL A 186 5.63 1.85 -30.47
CA VAL A 186 6.78 2.51 -31.10
C VAL A 186 7.26 1.71 -32.33
N VAL A 187 7.29 0.38 -32.25
CA VAL A 187 7.69 -0.48 -33.38
C VAL A 187 6.73 -0.29 -34.55
N TYR A 188 5.42 -0.30 -34.30
CA TYR A 188 4.42 -0.12 -35.35
C TYR A 188 4.43 1.31 -35.92
N SER A 189 4.52 2.33 -35.09
CA SER A 189 4.56 3.73 -35.55
C SER A 189 5.81 4.04 -36.39
N ALA A 190 6.95 3.36 -36.10
CA ALA A 190 8.14 3.43 -36.92
C ALA A 190 7.91 2.86 -38.32
N GLN A 191 7.26 1.68 -38.42
CA GLN A 191 6.90 1.07 -39.69
C GLN A 191 5.89 1.92 -40.51
N VAL A 192 4.90 2.53 -39.84
CA VAL A 192 3.95 3.48 -40.45
C VAL A 192 4.68 4.68 -41.04
N LYS A 193 5.59 5.29 -40.25
CA LYS A 193 6.41 6.43 -40.70
C LYS A 193 7.24 6.07 -41.94
N GLU A 194 7.93 4.92 -41.92
CA GLU A 194 8.74 4.45 -43.06
C GLU A 194 7.89 4.24 -44.33
N SER A 195 6.72 3.60 -44.19
CA SER A 195 5.76 3.42 -45.29
C SER A 195 5.22 4.75 -45.83
N ALA A 196 4.90 5.69 -44.94
CA ALA A 196 4.43 7.03 -45.29
C ALA A 196 5.51 7.84 -46.02
N GLU A 197 6.76 7.74 -45.63
CA GLU A 197 7.90 8.37 -46.28
C GLU A 197 8.10 7.84 -47.69
N ALA A 198 8.04 6.52 -47.89
CA ALA A 198 8.12 5.89 -49.20
C ALA A 198 6.95 6.32 -50.13
N SER A 199 5.72 6.44 -49.57
CA SER A 199 4.55 6.91 -50.27
C SER A 199 4.66 8.38 -50.75
N ALA A 200 5.14 9.26 -49.85
CA ALA A 200 5.34 10.68 -50.17
C ALA A 200 6.42 10.87 -51.24
N GLU A 201 7.51 10.08 -51.18
CA GLU A 201 8.58 10.10 -52.17
C GLU A 201 8.09 9.57 -53.52
N LEU A 202 7.30 8.50 -53.56
CA LEU A 202 6.67 7.98 -54.78
C LEU A 202 5.77 9.05 -55.41
N ALA A 203 4.88 9.69 -54.62
CA ALA A 203 4.01 10.75 -55.09
C ALA A 203 4.79 11.94 -55.72
N ARG A 204 5.89 12.35 -55.08
CA ARG A 204 6.79 13.39 -55.59
C ARG A 204 7.39 13.02 -56.96
N ARG A 205 7.86 11.80 -57.13
CA ARG A 205 8.40 11.31 -58.42
C ARG A 205 7.35 11.24 -59.49
N MET A 206 6.12 10.81 -59.14
CA MET A 206 4.98 10.74 -60.11
C MET A 206 4.51 12.10 -60.56
N VAL A 207 4.48 13.14 -59.68
CA VAL A 207 4.19 14.53 -60.07
C VAL A 207 5.25 15.05 -61.06
N ASN A 208 6.52 14.78 -60.78
CA ASN A 208 7.62 15.20 -61.66
C ASN A 208 7.54 14.53 -63.05
N ALA A 209 7.01 13.33 -63.12
CA ALA A 209 6.75 12.61 -64.37
C ALA A 209 5.41 13.00 -65.06
N GLY A 210 4.61 13.90 -64.45
CA GLY A 210 3.30 14.33 -64.97
C GLY A 210 2.17 13.34 -64.74
N ASN A 211 2.37 12.28 -63.99
CA ASN A 211 1.43 11.18 -63.77
C ASN A 211 0.60 11.32 -62.47
N TYR A 212 0.74 12.44 -61.72
CA TYR A 212 0.06 12.66 -60.46
C TYR A 212 -0.19 14.13 -60.20
N SER A 213 -1.28 14.49 -59.53
CA SER A 213 -1.62 15.89 -59.27
C SER A 213 -0.85 16.42 -58.06
N LYS A 214 -0.61 17.76 -58.02
CA LYS A 214 -0.02 18.44 -56.87
C LYS A 214 -0.86 18.28 -55.59
N LEU A 215 -2.19 18.17 -55.72
CA LEU A 215 -3.09 17.97 -54.59
C LEU A 215 -2.88 16.60 -53.95
N GLU A 216 -2.77 15.56 -54.76
CA GLU A 216 -2.53 14.20 -54.28
C GLU A 216 -1.12 14.07 -53.65
N GLN A 217 -0.12 14.70 -54.24
CA GLN A 217 1.21 14.80 -53.63
C GLN A 217 1.11 15.48 -52.23
N ALA A 218 0.37 16.59 -52.13
CA ALA A 218 0.22 17.29 -50.85
C ALA A 218 -0.49 16.42 -49.81
N ARG A 219 -1.44 15.56 -50.18
CA ARG A 219 -2.09 14.59 -49.29
C ARG A 219 -1.11 13.55 -48.76
N GLU A 220 -0.24 12.99 -49.60
CA GLU A 220 0.78 12.03 -49.20
C GLU A 220 1.84 12.67 -48.29
N GLN A 221 2.22 13.92 -48.59
CA GLN A 221 3.14 14.68 -47.76
C GLN A 221 2.54 15.00 -46.40
N ASN A 222 1.23 15.32 -46.31
CA ASN A 222 0.53 15.53 -45.05
C ASN A 222 0.50 14.24 -44.21
N TYR A 223 0.20 13.08 -44.84
CA TYR A 223 0.21 11.81 -44.17
C TYR A 223 1.59 11.46 -43.59
N TYR A 224 2.68 11.72 -44.34
CA TYR A 224 4.04 11.53 -43.83
C TYR A 224 4.35 12.46 -42.63
N ALA A 225 3.89 13.71 -42.66
CA ALA A 225 4.04 14.64 -41.57
C ALA A 225 3.30 14.15 -40.30
N GLU A 226 2.04 13.68 -40.46
CA GLU A 226 1.25 13.11 -39.36
C GLU A 226 1.88 11.83 -38.78
N ALA A 227 2.36 10.90 -39.63
CA ALA A 227 3.04 9.69 -39.21
C ALA A 227 4.36 9.98 -38.44
N THR A 228 5.06 11.03 -38.89
CA THR A 228 6.30 11.49 -38.20
C THR A 228 5.99 12.03 -36.80
N LEU A 229 4.91 12.82 -36.65
CA LEU A 229 4.44 13.34 -35.37
C LEU A 229 3.96 12.20 -34.45
N ASP A 230 3.19 11.25 -34.97
CA ASP A 230 2.71 10.08 -34.22
C ASP A 230 3.91 9.25 -33.69
N TYR A 231 4.91 9.01 -34.55
CA TYR A 231 6.15 8.32 -34.09
C TYR A 231 6.90 9.08 -32.98
N ALA A 232 6.98 10.40 -33.06
CA ALA A 232 7.61 11.20 -32.00
C ALA A 232 6.82 11.11 -30.68
N ASN A 233 5.48 11.16 -30.75
CA ASN A 233 4.59 11.03 -29.59
C ASN A 233 4.69 9.64 -28.95
N THR A 234 4.69 8.57 -29.74
CA THR A 234 4.82 7.19 -29.20
C THR A 234 6.18 6.97 -28.57
N LYS A 235 7.28 7.54 -29.11
CA LYS A 235 8.59 7.51 -28.45
C LYS A 235 8.56 8.19 -27.09
N SER A 236 7.96 9.35 -26.97
CA SER A 236 7.82 10.07 -25.70
C SER A 236 6.99 9.28 -24.70
N ALA A 237 5.86 8.70 -25.15
CA ALA A 237 5.00 7.84 -24.32
C ALA A 237 5.74 6.60 -23.81
N LYS A 238 6.55 5.94 -24.66
CA LYS A 238 7.41 4.83 -24.24
C LYS A 238 8.37 5.24 -23.13
N VAL A 239 9.07 6.37 -23.28
CA VAL A 239 10.00 6.85 -22.23
C VAL A 239 9.24 7.06 -20.92
N SER A 240 8.09 7.74 -20.95
CA SER A 240 7.27 7.98 -19.76
C SER A 240 6.78 6.69 -19.09
N ALA A 241 6.34 5.70 -19.88
CA ALA A 241 5.88 4.41 -19.36
C ALA A 241 7.05 3.60 -18.76
N MET A 242 8.21 3.56 -19.41
CA MET A 242 9.41 2.91 -18.91
C MET A 242 9.91 3.54 -17.61
N GLU A 243 9.93 4.87 -17.51
CA GLU A 243 10.32 5.57 -16.28
C GLU A 243 9.32 5.35 -15.14
N THR A 244 8.03 5.23 -15.45
CA THR A 244 7.03 4.90 -14.44
C THR A 244 7.26 3.51 -13.87
N LEU A 245 7.52 2.53 -14.70
CA LEU A 245 7.86 1.17 -14.26
C LEU A 245 9.20 1.17 -13.51
N SER A 246 10.23 1.84 -14.02
CA SER A 246 11.55 1.99 -13.40
C SER A 246 11.47 2.48 -11.94
N ARG A 247 10.66 3.50 -11.68
CA ARG A 247 10.44 4.01 -10.31
C ARG A 247 9.81 2.97 -9.37
N LEU A 248 8.88 2.15 -9.87
CA LEU A 248 8.26 1.10 -9.06
C LEU A 248 9.22 -0.04 -8.78
N LEU A 249 10.04 -0.42 -9.78
CA LEU A 249 11.07 -1.46 -9.66
C LEU A 249 12.30 -1.00 -8.89
N ASN A 250 12.52 0.31 -8.77
CA ASN A 250 13.75 0.93 -8.26
C ASN A 250 15.00 0.46 -9.03
N VAL A 251 14.89 0.40 -10.37
CA VAL A 251 15.92 -0.05 -11.31
C VAL A 251 15.88 0.84 -12.55
N SER A 252 17.03 1.27 -13.06
CA SER A 252 17.12 2.06 -14.31
C SER A 252 16.61 1.28 -15.52
N PRO A 253 15.96 1.95 -16.50
CA PRO A 253 15.34 1.29 -17.65
C PRO A 253 16.32 0.47 -18.52
N GLU A 254 17.60 0.83 -18.55
CA GLU A 254 18.65 0.12 -19.28
C GLU A 254 19.04 -1.22 -18.67
N ASN A 255 18.66 -1.49 -17.41
CA ASN A 255 19.06 -2.69 -16.68
C ASN A 255 18.01 -3.81 -16.70
N PHE A 256 16.90 -3.63 -17.42
CA PHE A 256 15.89 -4.67 -17.58
C PHE A 256 15.33 -4.72 -18.99
N THR A 257 14.89 -5.88 -19.41
CA THR A 257 14.28 -6.10 -20.73
C THR A 257 12.88 -6.66 -20.56
N LEU A 258 11.90 -6.01 -21.20
CA LEU A 258 10.49 -6.45 -21.17
C LEU A 258 10.22 -7.48 -22.28
N GLU A 259 9.11 -8.21 -22.15
CA GLU A 259 8.57 -8.97 -23.25
C GLU A 259 8.28 -8.06 -24.45
N PRO A 260 8.47 -8.52 -25.71
CA PRO A 260 8.33 -7.70 -26.90
C PRO A 260 6.88 -7.34 -27.21
N ARG A 261 5.93 -8.12 -26.70
CA ARG A 261 4.48 -7.96 -26.94
C ARG A 261 3.67 -8.21 -25.68
N LEU A 262 2.45 -7.67 -25.63
CA LEU A 262 1.46 -8.02 -24.64
C LEU A 262 1.10 -9.52 -24.74
N PRO A 263 0.73 -10.17 -23.60
CA PRO A 263 0.20 -11.53 -23.63
C PRO A 263 -1.04 -11.63 -24.50
N ASP A 264 -1.20 -12.78 -25.17
CA ASP A 264 -2.39 -13.02 -26.00
C ASP A 264 -3.68 -12.98 -25.18
N LEU A 265 -4.77 -12.54 -25.82
CA LEU A 265 -6.10 -12.54 -25.20
C LEU A 265 -6.52 -13.97 -24.85
N PRO A 266 -6.99 -14.26 -23.63
CA PRO A 266 -7.44 -15.59 -23.24
C PRO A 266 -8.62 -16.05 -24.14
N LYS A 267 -8.75 -17.37 -24.30
CA LYS A 267 -9.81 -17.95 -25.15
C LYS A 267 -11.22 -17.69 -24.62
N SER A 268 -11.37 -17.65 -23.31
CA SER A 268 -12.60 -17.34 -22.59
C SER A 268 -12.28 -16.63 -21.29
N ILE A 269 -13.23 -15.86 -20.81
CA ILE A 269 -13.21 -15.26 -19.48
C ILE A 269 -14.28 -15.92 -18.62
N ASP A 270 -14.05 -15.92 -17.31
CA ASP A 270 -15.02 -16.48 -16.35
C ASP A 270 -16.31 -15.66 -16.38
N GLU A 271 -17.45 -16.37 -16.41
CA GLU A 271 -18.74 -15.75 -16.21
C GLU A 271 -18.91 -15.24 -14.78
N LEU A 272 -19.88 -14.34 -14.61
CA LEU A 272 -20.16 -13.68 -13.34
C LEU A 272 -20.31 -14.70 -12.19
N GLN A 273 -19.21 -15.00 -11.54
CA GLN A 273 -19.26 -15.60 -10.19
C GLN A 273 -19.83 -14.53 -9.26
N PRO A 274 -20.29 -14.88 -8.06
CA PRO A 274 -20.80 -13.88 -7.11
C PRO A 274 -19.66 -13.03 -6.55
N TYR A 275 -18.99 -12.30 -7.46
CA TYR A 275 -17.86 -11.40 -7.13
C TYR A 275 -18.24 -10.39 -6.04
N GLU A 276 -19.49 -9.91 -6.03
CA GLU A 276 -19.98 -9.01 -4.99
C GLU A 276 -19.88 -9.66 -3.60
N LYS A 277 -20.33 -10.91 -3.45
CA LYS A 277 -20.25 -11.62 -2.17
C LYS A 277 -18.81 -11.91 -1.77
N SER A 278 -18.00 -12.35 -2.72
CA SER A 278 -16.58 -12.61 -2.52
C SER A 278 -15.84 -11.34 -2.07
N ALA A 279 -16.11 -10.18 -2.69
CA ALA A 279 -15.52 -8.92 -2.30
C ALA A 279 -15.85 -8.53 -0.87
N PHE A 280 -17.10 -8.67 -0.41
CA PHE A 280 -17.46 -8.38 0.99
C PHE A 280 -16.72 -9.24 2.01
N GLU A 281 -16.38 -10.48 1.64
CA GLU A 281 -15.71 -11.43 2.52
C GLU A 281 -14.19 -11.31 2.46
N GLN A 282 -13.63 -10.94 1.31
CA GLN A 282 -12.18 -11.00 1.06
C GLN A 282 -11.46 -9.65 1.14
N ARG A 283 -12.14 -8.54 0.85
CA ARG A 283 -11.52 -7.21 0.81
C ARG A 283 -10.87 -6.83 2.14
N LEU A 284 -9.57 -6.60 2.09
CA LEU A 284 -8.75 -6.26 3.26
C LEU A 284 -9.07 -4.88 3.82
N ASP A 285 -9.42 -3.91 2.97
CA ASP A 285 -9.81 -2.56 3.39
C ASP A 285 -11.11 -2.56 4.21
N LEU A 286 -12.11 -3.35 3.82
CA LEU A 286 -13.34 -3.55 4.61
C LEU A 286 -13.06 -4.25 5.95
N LYS A 287 -12.17 -5.25 5.96
CA LYS A 287 -11.75 -5.91 7.20
C LYS A 287 -11.03 -4.94 8.13
N ALA A 288 -10.14 -4.11 7.59
CA ALA A 288 -9.42 -3.10 8.35
C ALA A 288 -10.37 -2.06 8.97
N MET A 289 -11.33 -1.53 8.20
CA MET A 289 -12.33 -0.57 8.70
C MET A 289 -13.26 -1.16 9.77
N LYS A 290 -13.69 -2.42 9.62
CA LYS A 290 -14.46 -3.13 10.66
C LYS A 290 -13.65 -3.30 11.94
N SER A 291 -12.36 -3.66 11.82
CA SER A 291 -11.45 -3.79 12.94
C SER A 291 -11.22 -2.45 13.65
N GLU A 292 -11.06 -1.35 12.88
CA GLU A 292 -10.95 0.01 13.41
C GLU A 292 -12.20 0.40 14.21
N SER A 293 -13.39 0.20 13.65
CA SER A 293 -14.64 0.50 14.34
C SER A 293 -14.78 -0.31 15.64
N ALA A 294 -14.38 -1.58 15.65
CA ALA A 294 -14.38 -2.41 16.86
C ALA A 294 -13.37 -1.88 17.91
N THR A 295 -12.21 -1.41 17.49
CA THR A 295 -11.19 -0.82 18.37
C THR A 295 -11.70 0.49 18.99
N LEU A 296 -12.32 1.36 18.18
CA LEU A 296 -12.90 2.62 18.64
C LEU A 296 -14.08 2.39 19.61
N ALA A 297 -14.88 1.33 19.43
CA ALA A 297 -15.90 0.93 20.39
C ALA A 297 -15.31 0.58 21.77
N LYS A 298 -14.19 -0.19 21.79
CA LYS A 298 -13.47 -0.53 23.04
C LYS A 298 -12.88 0.72 23.68
N GLN A 299 -12.31 1.62 22.88
CA GLN A 299 -11.76 2.89 23.37
C GLN A 299 -12.83 3.79 23.96
N LEU A 300 -14.02 3.87 23.33
CA LEU A 300 -15.18 4.57 23.89
C LEU A 300 -15.59 3.95 25.23
N GLY A 301 -15.66 2.62 25.32
CA GLY A 301 -15.95 1.91 26.57
C GLY A 301 -14.95 2.25 27.69
N LEU A 302 -13.66 2.27 27.38
CA LEU A 302 -12.62 2.68 28.32
C LEU A 302 -12.81 4.15 28.76
N THR A 303 -13.02 5.06 27.80
CA THR A 303 -13.24 6.49 28.08
C THR A 303 -14.45 6.70 28.99
N LYS A 304 -15.58 6.00 28.73
CA LYS A 304 -16.78 6.05 29.60
C LYS A 304 -16.48 5.55 31.01
N THR A 305 -15.69 4.51 31.16
CA THR A 305 -15.36 3.92 32.46
C THR A 305 -14.40 4.81 33.27
N THR A 306 -13.46 5.48 32.59
CA THR A 306 -12.37 6.22 33.24
C THR A 306 -12.64 7.74 33.27
N ARG A 307 -13.82 8.20 32.90
CA ARG A 307 -14.13 9.64 32.74
C ARG A 307 -13.94 10.49 34.01
N PHE A 308 -14.10 9.88 35.19
CA PHE A 308 -14.04 10.60 36.45
C PHE A 308 -12.67 10.61 37.12
N ILE A 309 -11.76 9.68 36.76
CA ILE A 309 -10.47 9.51 37.39
C ILE A 309 -9.40 9.67 36.31
N ASN A 310 -8.56 10.71 36.45
CA ASN A 310 -7.45 10.94 35.52
C ASN A 310 -6.11 10.56 36.14
N VAL A 311 -5.94 10.83 37.44
CA VAL A 311 -4.68 10.59 38.17
C VAL A 311 -5.01 9.95 39.51
N LEU A 312 -4.31 8.90 39.86
CA LEU A 312 -4.26 8.28 41.19
C LEU A 312 -2.86 7.78 41.40
N GLU A 313 -2.10 8.52 42.23
CA GLU A 313 -0.73 8.16 42.58
C GLU A 313 -0.66 7.86 44.06
N ILE A 314 0.04 6.81 44.44
CA ILE A 314 0.27 6.40 45.85
C ILE A 314 1.71 5.98 46.00
N GLY A 315 2.32 6.34 47.13
CA GLY A 315 3.65 5.90 47.45
C GLY A 315 4.14 6.27 48.84
N PRO A 316 5.27 5.68 49.30
CA PRO A 316 5.92 6.06 50.55
C PRO A 316 6.51 7.47 50.44
N ALA A 317 6.36 8.21 51.52
CA ALA A 317 6.95 9.53 51.69
C ALA A 317 7.73 9.61 53.03
N ARG A 318 8.70 10.50 53.06
CA ARG A 318 9.39 10.84 54.32
C ARG A 318 9.69 12.33 54.35
N VAL A 319 9.55 12.91 55.54
CA VAL A 319 9.74 14.34 55.78
C VAL A 319 10.69 14.53 56.96
N LEU A 320 11.68 15.38 56.76
CA LEU A 320 12.50 15.93 57.87
C LEU A 320 12.15 17.40 58.01
N GLU A 321 11.68 17.77 59.19
CA GLU A 321 11.28 19.12 59.53
C GLU A 321 11.98 19.57 60.81
N GLY A 322 12.63 20.74 60.80
CA GLY A 322 13.43 21.28 61.87
C GLY A 322 14.95 21.09 61.68
N PRO A 323 15.78 21.11 62.75
CA PRO A 323 17.21 20.90 62.66
C PRO A 323 17.52 19.49 62.10
N ARG A 324 18.67 19.31 61.48
CA ARG A 324 19.10 18.01 60.90
C ARG A 324 19.05 16.82 61.86
N SER A 325 19.14 17.06 63.16
CA SER A 325 19.05 16.06 64.21
C SER A 325 17.63 15.52 64.48
N SER A 326 16.59 16.16 63.93
CA SER A 326 15.16 15.80 64.21
C SER A 326 14.74 14.44 63.66
N GLY A 327 15.51 13.82 62.79
CA GLY A 327 15.15 12.57 62.14
C GLY A 327 14.01 12.69 61.10
N TYR A 328 13.82 11.66 60.28
CA TYR A 328 12.75 11.61 59.28
C TYR A 328 11.47 11.02 59.87
N LYS A 329 10.36 11.68 59.59
CA LYS A 329 9.00 11.16 59.78
C LYS A 329 8.58 10.38 58.52
N ASN A 330 8.06 9.18 58.64
CA ASN A 330 7.59 8.35 57.53
C ASN A 330 6.07 8.54 57.34
N GLY A 331 5.62 8.58 56.13
CA GLY A 331 4.24 8.74 55.72
C GLY A 331 3.92 8.10 54.38
N VAL A 332 2.72 8.36 53.89
CA VAL A 332 2.24 7.94 52.56
C VAL A 332 1.82 9.19 51.81
N ASP A 333 2.28 9.30 50.59
CA ASP A 333 1.84 10.34 49.64
C ASP A 333 0.71 9.79 48.78
N ILE A 334 -0.43 10.45 48.75
CA ILE A 334 -1.60 10.09 47.95
C ILE A 334 -1.99 11.34 47.15
N SER A 335 -1.89 11.25 45.84
CA SER A 335 -2.30 12.33 44.92
C SER A 335 -3.39 11.85 43.98
N PHE A 336 -4.47 12.62 43.89
CA PHE A 336 -5.54 12.37 42.92
C PHE A 336 -6.15 13.70 42.47
N GLU A 337 -6.65 13.70 41.24
CA GLU A 337 -7.30 14.85 40.62
C GLU A 337 -8.79 14.86 40.98
N LEU A 338 -9.27 16.01 41.54
CA LEU A 338 -10.68 16.21 41.84
C LEU A 338 -11.39 16.79 40.60
N PRO A 339 -12.34 16.07 39.95
CA PRO A 339 -13.04 16.52 38.75
C PRO A 339 -14.14 17.54 39.09
N LEU A 340 -13.75 18.71 39.63
CA LEU A 340 -14.72 19.75 40.04
C LEU A 340 -15.34 20.48 38.85
N PHE A 341 -14.58 20.66 37.75
CA PHE A 341 -14.99 21.44 36.58
C PHE A 341 -15.19 20.58 35.33
N ASP A 342 -14.39 19.52 35.16
CA ASP A 342 -14.48 18.58 34.01
C ASP A 342 -14.84 17.18 34.49
N TRP A 343 -16.09 16.79 34.27
CA TRP A 343 -16.62 15.46 34.55
C TRP A 343 -16.36 14.46 33.40
N GLY A 344 -15.52 14.83 32.42
CA GLY A 344 -15.18 14.02 31.27
C GLY A 344 -16.27 13.92 30.20
N GLY A 345 -17.32 14.73 30.29
CA GLY A 345 -18.43 14.70 29.34
C GLY A 345 -17.99 15.00 27.91
N ALA A 346 -17.18 16.03 27.73
CA ALA A 346 -16.63 16.37 26.41
C ALA A 346 -15.73 15.26 25.82
N ARG A 347 -14.94 14.58 26.66
CA ARG A 347 -14.09 13.44 26.22
C ARG A 347 -14.94 12.26 25.75
N VAL A 348 -16.01 11.95 26.48
CA VAL A 348 -16.96 10.89 26.09
C VAL A 348 -17.68 11.26 24.80
N ALA A 349 -18.21 12.49 24.68
CA ALA A 349 -18.89 12.95 23.46
C ALA A 349 -17.97 12.91 22.23
N ARG A 350 -16.70 13.33 22.38
CA ARG A 350 -15.69 13.22 21.31
C ARG A 350 -15.42 11.77 20.91
N ALA A 351 -15.25 10.87 21.87
CA ALA A 351 -15.01 9.45 21.60
C ALA A 351 -16.21 8.80 20.92
N GLU A 352 -17.43 9.17 21.30
CA GLU A 352 -18.67 8.70 20.68
C GLU A 352 -18.83 9.21 19.24
N ALA A 353 -18.51 10.49 18.99
CA ALA A 353 -18.51 11.06 17.64
C ALA A 353 -17.48 10.37 16.72
N ILE A 354 -16.27 10.09 17.21
CA ILE A 354 -15.23 9.36 16.46
C ILE A 354 -15.71 7.93 16.14
N TYR A 355 -16.31 7.23 17.10
CA TYR A 355 -16.88 5.91 16.87
C TYR A 355 -17.98 5.92 15.81
N MET A 356 -18.97 6.83 15.94
CA MET A 356 -20.05 6.95 14.97
C MET A 356 -19.55 7.38 13.58
N GLN A 357 -18.53 8.21 13.50
CA GLN A 357 -17.86 8.55 12.24
C GLN A 357 -17.27 7.29 11.58
N SER A 358 -16.58 6.44 12.34
CA SER A 358 -15.99 5.20 11.79
C SER A 358 -17.06 4.21 11.32
N VAL A 359 -18.18 4.08 12.04
CA VAL A 359 -19.31 3.23 11.63
C VAL A 359 -19.88 3.69 10.28
N ASN A 360 -20.14 5.00 10.13
CA ASN A 360 -20.65 5.54 8.88
C ASN A 360 -19.65 5.41 7.72
N ARG A 361 -18.35 5.62 7.97
CA ARG A 361 -17.29 5.40 6.98
C ARG A 361 -17.23 3.93 6.54
N THR A 362 -17.37 2.99 7.47
CA THR A 362 -17.42 1.56 7.16
C THR A 362 -18.63 1.21 6.30
N ALA A 363 -19.80 1.76 6.61
CA ALA A 363 -21.00 1.56 5.82
C ALA A 363 -20.85 2.15 4.40
N GLN A 364 -20.31 3.36 4.27
CA GLN A 364 -20.05 3.98 2.97
C GLN A 364 -19.04 3.16 2.14
N MET A 365 -17.98 2.67 2.77
CA MET A 365 -16.98 1.83 2.09
C MET A 365 -17.62 0.53 1.58
N ALA A 366 -18.55 -0.08 2.31
CA ALA A 366 -19.25 -1.27 1.85
C ALA A 366 -20.10 -1.00 0.60
N VAL A 367 -20.78 0.16 0.54
CA VAL A 367 -21.55 0.59 -0.65
C VAL A 367 -20.61 0.83 -1.84
N ASN A 368 -19.49 1.55 -1.60
CA ASN A 368 -18.50 1.82 -2.65
C ASN A 368 -17.92 0.50 -3.19
N ALA A 369 -17.54 -0.42 -2.31
CA ALA A 369 -16.98 -1.72 -2.67
C ALA A 369 -17.89 -2.51 -3.63
N GLN A 370 -19.19 -2.51 -3.38
CA GLN A 370 -20.15 -3.16 -4.25
C GLN A 370 -20.23 -2.49 -5.63
N SER A 371 -20.23 -1.16 -5.68
CA SER A 371 -20.27 -0.40 -6.92
C SER A 371 -18.99 -0.59 -7.74
N GLU A 372 -17.82 -0.48 -7.09
CA GLU A 372 -16.50 -0.66 -7.70
C GLU A 372 -16.35 -2.03 -8.35
N VAL A 373 -16.81 -3.10 -7.68
CA VAL A 373 -16.75 -4.47 -8.24
C VAL A 373 -17.62 -4.60 -9.49
N ARG A 374 -18.84 -4.07 -9.46
CA ARG A 374 -19.73 -4.10 -10.65
C ARG A 374 -19.15 -3.33 -11.82
N GLU A 375 -18.61 -2.15 -11.55
CA GLU A 375 -17.98 -1.32 -12.59
C GLU A 375 -16.73 -2.00 -13.16
N ALA A 376 -15.82 -2.49 -12.29
CA ALA A 376 -14.61 -3.17 -12.72
C ALA A 376 -14.91 -4.42 -13.55
N TYR A 377 -15.91 -5.21 -13.15
CA TYR A 377 -16.31 -6.38 -13.92
C TYR A 377 -16.94 -6.00 -15.26
N SER A 378 -17.80 -4.98 -15.31
CA SER A 378 -18.39 -4.49 -16.56
C SER A 378 -17.32 -4.03 -17.55
N ASN A 379 -16.33 -3.27 -17.05
CA ASN A 379 -15.20 -2.80 -17.85
C ASN A 379 -14.30 -3.95 -18.33
N TYR A 380 -14.03 -4.92 -17.47
CA TYR A 380 -13.26 -6.12 -17.81
C TYR A 380 -13.95 -6.90 -18.96
N ARG A 381 -15.25 -7.12 -18.85
CA ARG A 381 -16.06 -7.81 -19.86
C ARG A 381 -16.10 -7.05 -21.18
N ALA A 382 -16.37 -5.76 -21.13
CA ALA A 382 -16.43 -4.91 -22.33
C ALA A 382 -15.08 -4.87 -23.07
N ASN A 383 -13.96 -4.70 -22.33
CA ASN A 383 -12.63 -4.69 -22.92
C ASN A 383 -12.22 -6.05 -23.50
N TYR A 384 -12.68 -7.15 -22.91
CA TYR A 384 -12.51 -8.48 -23.51
C TYR A 384 -13.24 -8.59 -24.86
N ASP A 385 -14.52 -8.22 -24.90
CA ASP A 385 -15.35 -8.31 -26.12
C ASP A 385 -14.79 -7.40 -27.24
N ILE A 386 -14.31 -6.20 -26.89
CA ILE A 386 -13.66 -5.27 -27.83
C ILE A 386 -12.36 -5.87 -28.38
N ALA A 387 -11.45 -6.34 -27.51
CA ALA A 387 -10.19 -6.92 -27.94
C ALA A 387 -10.40 -8.19 -28.78
N LYS A 388 -11.39 -9.01 -28.41
CA LYS A 388 -11.79 -10.21 -29.16
C LYS A 388 -12.31 -9.84 -30.56
N HIS A 389 -13.15 -8.81 -30.68
CA HIS A 389 -13.66 -8.35 -31.95
C HIS A 389 -12.55 -7.85 -32.90
N TYR A 390 -11.57 -7.11 -32.35
CA TYR A 390 -10.37 -6.74 -33.12
C TYR A 390 -9.57 -7.95 -33.58
N ARG A 391 -9.32 -8.92 -32.71
CA ARG A 391 -8.54 -10.13 -32.98
C ARG A 391 -9.20 -11.04 -34.02
N ASP A 392 -10.50 -11.27 -33.87
CA ASP A 392 -11.20 -12.32 -34.61
C ASP A 392 -11.83 -11.80 -35.89
N GLU A 393 -12.14 -10.51 -35.98
CA GLU A 393 -12.89 -9.93 -37.14
C GLU A 393 -12.14 -8.77 -37.82
N ILE A 394 -11.83 -7.67 -37.10
CA ILE A 394 -11.35 -6.44 -37.73
C ILE A 394 -9.97 -6.62 -38.38
N VAL A 395 -8.98 -7.14 -37.60
CA VAL A 395 -7.61 -7.33 -38.11
C VAL A 395 -7.54 -8.35 -39.25
N PRO A 396 -8.22 -9.52 -39.19
CA PRO A 396 -8.28 -10.46 -40.28
C PRO A 396 -8.96 -9.88 -41.53
N LEU A 397 -10.02 -9.09 -41.36
CA LEU A 397 -10.72 -8.44 -42.49
C LEU A 397 -9.84 -7.45 -43.23
N HIS A 398 -9.14 -6.56 -42.52
CA HIS A 398 -8.20 -5.61 -43.13
C HIS A 398 -7.02 -6.33 -43.80
N LYS A 399 -6.52 -7.42 -43.23
CA LYS A 399 -5.50 -8.26 -43.85
C LYS A 399 -5.99 -8.88 -45.14
N LYS A 400 -7.25 -9.36 -45.21
CA LYS A 400 -7.88 -9.93 -46.40
C LYS A 400 -8.08 -8.84 -47.48
N ILE A 401 -8.57 -7.66 -47.09
CA ILE A 401 -8.75 -6.51 -48.04
C ILE A 401 -7.40 -6.17 -48.67
N LEU A 402 -6.34 -6.02 -47.86
CA LEU A 402 -5.01 -5.72 -48.39
C LEU A 402 -4.50 -6.79 -49.31
N SER A 403 -4.69 -8.08 -49.00
CA SER A 403 -4.23 -9.20 -49.84
C SER A 403 -5.00 -9.24 -51.18
N GLU A 404 -6.30 -8.99 -51.18
CA GLU A 404 -7.11 -8.94 -52.41
C GLU A 404 -6.73 -7.73 -53.32
N ASN A 405 -6.52 -6.55 -52.68
CA ASN A 405 -6.09 -5.39 -53.47
C ASN A 405 -4.64 -5.49 -53.95
N GLN A 406 -3.79 -6.23 -53.30
CA GLN A 406 -2.45 -6.54 -53.81
C GLN A 406 -2.51 -7.40 -55.07
N LEU A 407 -3.45 -8.37 -55.17
CA LEU A 407 -3.70 -9.15 -56.40
C LEU A 407 -4.24 -8.27 -57.50
N ARG A 408 -5.18 -7.36 -57.22
CA ARG A 408 -5.71 -6.41 -58.19
C ARG A 408 -4.66 -5.41 -58.65
N TYR A 409 -3.79 -4.94 -57.80
CA TYR A 409 -2.65 -4.10 -58.16
C TYR A 409 -1.71 -4.81 -59.15
N ASN A 410 -1.38 -6.06 -58.88
CA ASN A 410 -0.56 -6.88 -59.79
C ASN A 410 -1.24 -7.08 -61.13
N GLY A 411 -2.58 -7.07 -61.20
CA GLY A 411 -3.37 -7.08 -62.41
C GLY A 411 -3.60 -5.70 -63.04
N MET A 412 -2.98 -4.63 -62.50
CA MET A 412 -3.15 -3.22 -62.95
C MET A 412 -4.61 -2.70 -62.85
N LEU A 413 -5.41 -3.26 -61.92
CA LEU A 413 -6.83 -2.92 -61.75
C LEU A 413 -7.07 -1.84 -60.69
N VAL A 414 -6.08 -1.58 -59.83
CA VAL A 414 -6.13 -0.54 -58.80
C VAL A 414 -4.83 0.28 -58.79
N SER A 415 -4.92 1.51 -58.29
CA SER A 415 -3.77 2.41 -58.20
C SER A 415 -2.82 2.02 -57.07
N PRO A 416 -1.51 2.37 -57.12
CA PRO A 416 -0.59 2.22 -56.00
C PRO A 416 -1.08 2.87 -54.70
N PHE A 417 -1.80 4.01 -54.83
CA PHE A 417 -2.28 4.76 -53.66
C PHE A 417 -3.47 4.12 -52.99
N GLU A 418 -4.31 3.40 -53.73
CA GLU A 418 -5.40 2.59 -53.17
C GLU A 418 -4.81 1.42 -52.35
N LEU A 419 -3.82 0.71 -52.90
CA LEU A 419 -3.11 -0.33 -52.17
C LEU A 419 -2.43 0.20 -50.87
N LEU A 420 -1.79 1.38 -50.98
CA LEU A 420 -1.17 2.03 -49.80
C LEU A 420 -2.20 2.46 -48.77
N ALA A 421 -3.40 2.91 -49.16
CA ALA A 421 -4.49 3.26 -48.26
C ALA A 421 -4.98 2.03 -47.46
N ASP A 422 -5.10 0.87 -48.09
CA ASP A 422 -5.47 -0.38 -47.42
C ASP A 422 -4.37 -0.90 -46.51
N ALA A 423 -3.10 -0.76 -46.91
CA ALA A 423 -1.98 -1.07 -46.04
C ALA A 423 -1.98 -0.19 -44.75
N ARG A 424 -2.30 1.11 -44.90
CA ARG A 424 -2.47 2.02 -43.73
C ARG A 424 -3.64 1.59 -42.86
N ALA A 425 -4.78 1.26 -43.42
CA ALA A 425 -5.95 0.80 -42.69
C ALA A 425 -5.65 -0.50 -41.90
N GLN A 426 -4.92 -1.43 -42.52
CA GLN A 426 -4.48 -2.66 -41.85
C GLN A 426 -3.56 -2.37 -40.67
N VAL A 427 -2.57 -1.48 -40.80
CA VAL A 427 -1.66 -1.12 -39.69
C VAL A 427 -2.41 -0.40 -38.59
N ILE A 428 -3.32 0.51 -38.90
CA ILE A 428 -4.18 1.18 -37.91
C ILE A 428 -5.03 0.16 -37.15
N SER A 429 -5.57 -0.85 -37.84
CA SER A 429 -6.35 -1.91 -37.15
C SER A 429 -5.53 -2.71 -36.19
N VAL A 430 -4.25 -2.99 -36.46
CA VAL A 430 -3.32 -3.67 -35.54
C VAL A 430 -2.96 -2.77 -34.34
N LYS A 431 -2.70 -1.47 -34.57
CA LYS A 431 -2.47 -0.49 -33.51
C LYS A 431 -3.66 -0.42 -32.55
N ASN A 432 -4.87 -0.37 -33.08
CA ASN A 432 -6.10 -0.36 -32.29
C ASN A 432 -6.30 -1.69 -31.51
N TYR A 433 -5.89 -2.82 -32.08
CA TYR A 433 -5.91 -4.10 -31.40
C TYR A 433 -4.93 -4.11 -30.22
N ILE A 434 -3.71 -3.60 -30.38
CA ILE A 434 -2.72 -3.48 -29.28
C ILE A 434 -3.30 -2.62 -28.15
N GLU A 435 -3.92 -1.49 -28.48
CA GLU A 435 -4.59 -0.63 -27.50
C GLU A 435 -5.74 -1.37 -26.78
N ALA A 436 -6.60 -2.07 -27.53
CA ALA A 436 -7.70 -2.84 -26.96
C ALA A 436 -7.19 -3.98 -26.05
N LEU A 437 -6.12 -4.66 -26.44
CA LEU A 437 -5.47 -5.70 -25.64
C LEU A 437 -4.85 -5.14 -24.38
N LYS A 438 -4.22 -3.96 -24.46
CA LYS A 438 -3.72 -3.23 -23.28
C LYS A 438 -4.86 -2.92 -22.32
N GLN A 439 -5.96 -2.34 -22.80
CA GLN A 439 -7.12 -2.00 -21.98
C GLN A 439 -7.74 -3.24 -21.31
N PHE A 440 -7.75 -4.38 -21.99
CA PHE A 440 -8.16 -5.65 -21.38
C PHE A 440 -7.27 -6.02 -20.19
N TRP A 441 -5.94 -6.05 -20.32
CA TRP A 441 -5.02 -6.43 -19.25
C TRP A 441 -5.01 -5.43 -18.10
N LEU A 442 -5.23 -4.14 -18.40
CA LEU A 442 -5.40 -3.12 -17.35
C LEU A 442 -6.70 -3.35 -16.56
N SER A 443 -7.82 -3.61 -17.27
CA SER A 443 -9.12 -3.85 -16.61
C SER A 443 -9.13 -5.16 -15.80
N GLU A 444 -8.44 -6.20 -16.25
CA GLU A 444 -8.23 -7.44 -15.50
C GLU A 444 -7.46 -7.18 -14.20
N SER A 445 -6.38 -6.42 -14.27
CA SER A 445 -5.58 -6.03 -13.09
C SER A 445 -6.40 -5.17 -12.11
N ILE A 446 -7.23 -4.26 -12.63
CA ILE A 446 -8.13 -3.42 -11.82
C ILE A 446 -9.20 -4.29 -11.14
N LEU A 447 -9.82 -5.23 -11.86
CA LEU A 447 -10.80 -6.14 -11.29
C LEU A 447 -10.19 -6.96 -10.13
N HIS A 448 -9.02 -7.55 -10.36
CA HIS A 448 -8.32 -8.31 -9.32
C HIS A 448 -8.03 -7.46 -8.08
N ARG A 449 -7.57 -6.21 -8.26
CA ARG A 449 -7.38 -5.25 -7.17
C ARG A 449 -8.68 -4.97 -6.43
N THR A 450 -9.75 -4.68 -7.15
CA THR A 450 -11.05 -4.33 -6.57
C THR A 450 -11.64 -5.47 -5.74
N LEU A 451 -11.34 -6.71 -6.08
CA LEU A 451 -11.74 -7.89 -5.31
C LEU A 451 -10.90 -8.08 -4.03
N THR A 452 -9.68 -7.56 -3.98
CA THR A 452 -8.74 -7.81 -2.87
C THR A 452 -8.62 -6.65 -1.88
N ASN A 453 -8.49 -5.41 -2.36
CA ASN A 453 -8.19 -4.26 -1.48
C ASN A 453 -8.87 -2.93 -1.83
N GLY A 454 -9.64 -2.85 -2.96
CA GLY A 454 -10.30 -1.62 -3.37
C GLY A 454 -9.36 -0.45 -3.73
N ASP A 455 -9.97 0.71 -4.04
CA ASP A 455 -9.23 1.93 -4.46
C ASP A 455 -8.97 2.94 -3.32
N ASN A 456 -9.77 2.91 -2.27
CA ASN A 456 -9.90 4.03 -1.33
C ASN A 456 -9.27 3.77 0.04
N MET A 457 -7.92 3.92 0.14
CA MET A 457 -7.27 4.27 1.42
C MET A 457 -6.81 5.75 1.45
N ASN A 458 -7.24 6.59 0.51
CA ASN A 458 -6.98 8.03 0.54
C ASN A 458 -8.22 8.82 0.99
N GLY A 459 -8.74 8.51 2.15
CA GLY A 459 -9.80 9.27 2.80
C GLY A 459 -9.32 9.86 4.12
N GLY A 460 -8.48 10.88 4.07
CA GLY A 460 -8.12 11.59 5.28
C GLY A 460 -6.84 12.42 5.17
N ASN A 461 -6.92 13.57 4.55
CA ASN A 461 -6.20 14.76 4.99
C ASN A 461 -7.12 15.60 5.85
#